data_d784d506045c36f0439081cdeeefb231
#
_entry.id   d784d506045c36f0439081cdeeefb231
#
_cell.length_a   1.000
_cell.length_b   1.000
_cell.length_c   1.000
_cell.angle_alpha   90.00
_cell.angle_beta   90.00
_cell.angle_gamma   90.00
#
_symmetry.space_group_name_H-M   'P 1'
#
loop_
_entity.id
_entity.type
_entity.pdbx_description
1 polymer ?
#
loop_
_entity_poly.entity_id
_entity_poly.type
_entity_poly.pdbx_seq_one_letter_code
_entity_poly.pdbx_strand_id
1 'polypeptide(L)'
;VELEVLGLIAKYGSIRGLVNLHGLVYELQSRGVLKTDFTFIRYSFGYYSKDLEELLSTLRKLELIRVRRSGDGTEVVEITEKGLRVLEAARGFKEGPMSRV
;
A
#
# COMPACT_ATOMS: atom_id res chain seq x y z
N VAL A 1 -3.27 -2.95 9.77
CA VAL A 1 -2.51 -3.58 8.68
C VAL A 1 -2.82 -2.94 7.35
N GLU A 2 -4.09 -2.78 7.08
CA GLU A 2 -4.49 -2.15 5.84
C GLU A 2 -3.94 -0.73 5.75
N LEU A 3 -3.85 -0.05 6.88
CA LEU A 3 -3.35 1.31 6.90
C LEU A 3 -1.86 1.38 6.65
N GLU A 4 -1.12 0.35 7.01
CA GLU A 4 0.31 0.33 6.76
C GLU A 4 0.61 0.39 5.26
N VAL A 5 -0.06 -0.47 4.49
CA VAL A 5 0.16 -0.50 3.05
C VAL A 5 -0.44 0.73 2.39
N LEU A 6 -1.61 1.14 2.83
CA LEU A 6 -2.24 2.35 2.29
C LEU A 6 -1.34 3.56 2.50
N GLY A 7 -0.75 3.66 3.70
CA GLY A 7 0.17 4.75 4.00
C GLY A 7 1.42 4.72 3.13
N LEU A 8 1.90 3.52 2.83
CA LEU A 8 3.05 3.38 1.95
C LEU A 8 2.73 3.90 0.55
N ILE A 9 1.58 3.52 0.02
CA ILE A 9 1.18 3.97 -1.30
C ILE A 9 1.00 5.48 -1.31
N ALA A 10 0.42 6.03 -0.24
CA ALA A 10 0.24 7.47 -0.14
C ALA A 10 1.57 8.22 -0.12
N LYS A 11 2.56 7.64 0.56
CA LYS A 11 3.87 8.27 0.65
C LYS A 11 4.50 8.46 -0.72
N TYR A 12 4.33 7.50 -1.60
CA TYR A 12 4.88 7.60 -2.94
C TYR A 12 3.92 8.22 -3.93
N GLY A 13 2.63 8.30 -3.56
CA GLY A 13 1.60 8.80 -4.46
C GLY A 13 1.16 7.74 -5.45
N SER A 14 2.10 7.12 -6.11
CA SER A 14 1.83 6.01 -7.01
C SER A 14 3.05 5.10 -7.02
N ILE A 15 2.81 3.83 -7.29
CA ILE A 15 3.88 2.83 -7.39
C ILE A 15 3.71 2.11 -8.71
N ARG A 16 4.78 2.13 -9.50
CA ARG A 16 4.76 1.56 -10.83
C ARG A 16 5.20 0.11 -10.80
N GLY A 17 4.32 -0.77 -11.26
CA GLY A 17 4.61 -2.20 -11.34
C GLY A 17 4.23 -2.94 -10.07
N LEU A 18 3.38 -3.97 -10.23
CA LEU A 18 2.96 -4.76 -9.07
C LEU A 18 4.10 -5.57 -8.49
N VAL A 19 5.02 -6.03 -9.34
CA VAL A 19 6.19 -6.75 -8.86
C VAL A 19 7.02 -5.82 -7.96
N ASN A 20 7.16 -4.58 -8.38
CA ASN A 20 7.90 -3.60 -7.59
C ASN A 20 7.21 -3.34 -6.25
N LEU A 21 5.88 -3.27 -6.27
CA LEU A 21 5.15 -3.03 -5.02
C LEU A 21 5.35 -4.19 -4.05
N HIS A 22 5.23 -5.43 -4.55
CA HIS A 22 5.44 -6.58 -3.68
C HIS A 22 6.86 -6.61 -3.13
N GLY A 23 7.85 -6.31 -3.97
CA GLY A 23 9.24 -6.28 -3.54
C GLY A 23 9.50 -5.20 -2.50
N LEU A 24 8.89 -4.03 -2.69
CA LEU A 24 9.06 -2.94 -1.74
C LEU A 24 8.46 -3.29 -0.38
N VAL A 25 7.26 -3.87 -0.38
CA VAL A 25 6.63 -4.26 0.88
C VAL A 25 7.47 -5.35 1.56
N TYR A 26 7.98 -6.32 0.79
CA TYR A 26 8.83 -7.35 1.34
C TYR A 26 10.05 -6.73 2.03
N GLU A 27 10.70 -5.82 1.34
CA GLU A 27 11.91 -5.20 1.88
C GLU A 27 11.62 -4.46 3.17
N LEU A 28 10.57 -3.64 3.16
CA LEU A 28 10.26 -2.82 4.33
C LEU A 28 9.76 -3.66 5.50
N GLN A 29 9.02 -4.73 5.21
CA GLN A 29 8.59 -5.65 6.25
C GLN A 29 9.79 -6.36 6.86
N SER A 30 10.71 -6.81 6.01
CA SER A 30 11.91 -7.52 6.47
C SER A 30 12.77 -6.66 7.37
N ARG A 31 12.76 -5.34 7.13
CA ARG A 31 13.57 -4.41 7.91
C ARG A 31 12.81 -3.86 9.10
N GLY A 32 11.58 -4.29 9.30
CA GLY A 32 10.80 -3.82 10.43
C GLY A 32 10.23 -2.42 10.26
N VAL A 33 10.35 -1.85 9.07
CA VAL A 33 9.80 -0.52 8.79
C VAL A 33 8.30 -0.58 8.67
N LEU A 34 7.80 -1.58 7.94
CA LEU A 34 6.37 -1.85 7.87
C LEU A 34 6.03 -2.91 8.89
N LYS A 35 4.99 -2.65 9.68
CA LYS A 35 4.54 -3.59 10.72
C LYS A 35 3.50 -4.53 10.16
N THR A 36 3.87 -5.26 9.13
CA THR A 36 3.02 -6.26 8.49
C THR A 36 3.65 -7.62 8.68
N ASP A 37 2.86 -8.67 8.46
CA ASP A 37 3.35 -10.03 8.60
C ASP A 37 2.91 -10.88 7.42
N PHE A 38 2.95 -10.31 6.23
CA PHE A 38 2.61 -11.03 5.02
C PHE A 38 3.61 -12.17 4.79
N THR A 39 3.10 -13.26 4.24
CA THR A 39 3.95 -14.36 3.83
C THR A 39 4.37 -14.13 2.38
N PHE A 40 5.68 -14.14 2.13
CA PHE A 40 6.21 -13.91 0.79
C PHE A 40 6.84 -15.16 0.23
N ILE A 41 6.69 -15.34 -1.07
CA ILE A 41 7.34 -16.42 -1.81
C ILE A 41 8.28 -15.76 -2.80
N ARG A 42 9.46 -16.34 -2.94
CA ARG A 42 10.44 -15.82 -3.87
C ARG A 42 10.32 -16.52 -5.21
N TYR A 43 10.19 -15.72 -6.25
CA TYR A 43 10.18 -16.19 -7.62
C TYR A 43 11.40 -15.64 -8.35
N SER A 44 11.62 -16.09 -9.58
CA SER A 44 12.75 -15.60 -10.36
C SER A 44 12.64 -14.09 -10.63
N PHE A 45 11.41 -13.58 -10.70
CA PHE A 45 11.21 -12.16 -11.00
C PHE A 45 11.13 -11.30 -9.74
N GLY A 46 11.16 -11.90 -8.55
CA GLY A 46 11.08 -11.13 -7.31
C GLY A 46 10.23 -11.83 -6.28
N TYR A 47 9.73 -11.05 -5.34
CA TYR A 47 8.90 -11.57 -4.25
C TYR A 47 7.43 -11.33 -4.52
N TYR A 48 6.61 -12.22 -4.00
CA TYR A 48 5.17 -12.14 -4.20
C TYR A 48 4.48 -12.61 -2.94
N SER A 49 3.43 -11.93 -2.54
CA SER A 49 2.62 -12.31 -1.39
C SER A 49 1.16 -12.37 -1.80
N LYS A 50 0.56 -13.53 -1.60
CA LYS A 50 -0.87 -13.65 -1.84
C LYS A 50 -1.66 -12.82 -0.84
N ASP A 51 -1.15 -12.74 0.40
CA ASP A 51 -1.78 -11.90 1.42
C ASP A 51 -1.85 -10.45 0.96
N LEU A 52 -0.75 -9.96 0.41
CA LEU A 52 -0.71 -8.58 -0.07
C LEU A 52 -1.63 -8.41 -1.27
N GLU A 53 -1.64 -9.38 -2.16
CA GLU A 53 -2.51 -9.31 -3.32
C GLU A 53 -3.97 -9.19 -2.91
N GLU A 54 -4.37 -9.99 -1.91
CA GLU A 54 -5.74 -9.95 -1.43
C GLU A 54 -6.06 -8.62 -0.77
N LEU A 55 -5.10 -8.07 -0.03
CA LEU A 55 -5.29 -6.77 0.58
C LEU A 55 -5.47 -5.70 -0.48
N LEU A 56 -4.62 -5.72 -1.51
CA LEU A 56 -4.73 -4.74 -2.59
C LEU A 56 -6.08 -4.85 -3.30
N SER A 57 -6.55 -6.07 -3.49
CA SER A 57 -7.86 -6.28 -4.09
C SER A 57 -8.97 -5.65 -3.24
N THR A 58 -8.88 -5.83 -1.93
CA THR A 58 -9.85 -5.24 -1.01
C THR A 58 -9.79 -3.72 -1.05
N LEU A 59 -8.59 -3.16 -1.01
CA LEU A 59 -8.45 -1.71 -1.06
C LEU A 59 -8.99 -1.13 -2.35
N ARG A 60 -8.82 -1.88 -3.44
CA ARG A 60 -9.33 -1.45 -4.73
C ARG A 60 -10.85 -1.49 -4.77
N LYS A 61 -11.45 -2.54 -4.22
CA LYS A 61 -12.90 -2.65 -4.16
C LYS A 61 -13.52 -1.55 -3.32
N LEU A 62 -12.82 -1.15 -2.27
CA LEU A 62 -13.26 -0.06 -1.41
C LEU A 62 -12.95 1.30 -2.01
N GLU A 63 -12.30 1.32 -3.17
CA GLU A 63 -11.95 2.54 -3.89
C GLU A 63 -10.96 3.41 -3.12
N LEU A 64 -10.16 2.78 -2.28
CA LEU A 64 -9.11 3.51 -1.57
C LEU A 64 -7.84 3.61 -2.40
N ILE A 65 -7.67 2.68 -3.34
CA ILE A 65 -6.60 2.74 -4.33
C ILE A 65 -7.18 2.50 -5.71
N ARG A 66 -6.42 2.86 -6.70
CA ARG A 66 -6.77 2.62 -8.10
C ARG A 66 -5.59 1.97 -8.79
N VAL A 67 -5.87 1.00 -9.64
CA VAL A 67 -4.84 0.38 -10.47
C VAL A 67 -5.15 0.74 -11.90
N ARG A 68 -4.24 1.46 -12.53
CA ARG A 68 -4.42 1.85 -13.93
C ARG A 68 -3.26 1.30 -14.74
N ARG A 69 -3.49 1.17 -16.03
CA ARG A 69 -2.46 0.68 -16.93
C ARG A 69 -1.87 1.85 -17.69
N SER A 70 -0.56 1.99 -17.62
CA SER A 70 0.11 3.07 -18.34
C SER A 70 0.28 2.69 -19.80
N GLY A 71 0.80 3.64 -20.60
CA GLY A 71 0.92 3.45 -22.04
C GLY A 71 1.77 2.27 -22.43
N ASP A 72 2.75 1.89 -21.61
CA ASP A 72 3.62 0.77 -21.93
C ASP A 72 3.10 -0.55 -21.37
N GLY A 73 1.87 -0.57 -20.85
CA GLY A 73 1.26 -1.77 -20.34
C GLY A 73 1.55 -2.05 -18.88
N THR A 74 2.38 -1.24 -18.22
CA THR A 74 2.71 -1.43 -16.81
C THR A 74 1.54 -0.97 -15.96
N GLU A 75 1.23 -1.74 -14.92
CA GLU A 75 0.18 -1.34 -14.00
C GLU A 75 0.75 -0.42 -12.95
N VAL A 76 -0.01 0.64 -12.65
CA VAL A 76 0.39 1.65 -11.68
C VAL A 76 -0.67 1.69 -10.58
N VAL A 77 -0.22 1.54 -9.34
CA VAL A 77 -1.09 1.59 -8.18
C VAL A 77 -1.03 2.98 -7.60
N GLU A 78 -2.19 3.60 -7.43
CA GLU A 78 -2.28 4.97 -6.94
C GLU A 78 -3.25 5.04 -5.77
N ILE A 79 -2.99 5.96 -4.85
CA ILE A 79 -3.96 6.24 -3.80
C ILE A 79 -5.04 7.15 -4.38
N THR A 80 -6.28 6.94 -3.95
CA THR A 80 -7.39 7.80 -4.36
C THR A 80 -7.59 8.89 -3.34
N GLU A 81 -8.41 9.88 -3.70
CA GLU A 81 -8.76 10.92 -2.75
C GLU A 81 -9.46 10.33 -1.55
N LYS A 82 -10.32 9.34 -1.79
CA LYS A 82 -11.00 8.66 -0.69
C LYS A 82 -9.99 7.97 0.21
N GLY A 83 -8.97 7.32 -0.39
CA GLY A 83 -7.92 6.67 0.38
C GLY A 83 -7.15 7.67 1.24
N LEU A 84 -6.85 8.82 0.69
CA LEU A 84 -6.17 9.87 1.45
C LEU A 84 -7.02 10.33 2.63
N ARG A 85 -8.32 10.49 2.41
CA ARG A 85 -9.21 10.93 3.49
C ARG A 85 -9.30 9.88 4.60
N VAL A 86 -9.36 8.61 4.23
CA VAL A 86 -9.41 7.54 5.21
C VAL A 86 -8.12 7.54 6.03
N LEU A 87 -7.00 7.69 5.35
CA LEU A 87 -5.71 7.70 6.02
C LEU A 87 -5.57 8.89 6.95
N GLU A 88 -6.00 10.05 6.50
CA GLU A 88 -5.96 11.26 7.32
C GLU A 88 -6.86 11.14 8.53
N ALA A 89 -8.04 10.57 8.35
CA ALA A 89 -8.96 10.39 9.46
C ALA A 89 -8.35 9.48 10.51
N ALA A 90 -7.70 8.41 10.10
CA ALA A 90 -7.07 7.50 11.04
C ALA A 90 -5.94 8.18 11.79
N ARG A 91 -5.11 8.96 11.09
CA ARG A 91 -4.01 9.67 11.71
C ARG A 91 -4.51 10.79 12.60
N GLY A 92 -5.49 11.54 12.11
CA GLY A 92 -6.06 12.63 12.88
C GLY A 92 -6.73 12.14 14.15
N PHE A 93 -7.39 10.99 14.07
CA PHE A 93 -8.01 10.42 15.23
C PHE A 93 -6.97 10.05 16.27
N LYS A 94 -5.87 9.47 15.82
CA LYS A 94 -4.80 9.06 16.71
C LYS A 94 -4.12 10.24 17.38
N GLU A 95 -3.85 11.27 16.61
CA GLU A 95 -3.10 12.42 17.11
C GLU A 95 -3.99 13.53 17.59
N GLY A 96 -5.16 13.54 17.04
CA GLY A 96 -6.27 14.39 17.32
C GLY A 96 -6.09 15.57 18.23
N PRO A 97 -6.93 15.64 19.23
CA PRO A 97 -6.94 16.81 20.10
C PRO A 97 -5.64 17.04 20.81
N MET A 98 -4.88 15.99 21.00
CA MET A 98 -3.66 16.15 21.77
C MET A 98 -2.61 16.95 21.06
N SER A 99 -2.51 16.75 19.78
CA SER A 99 -1.50 17.48 19.04
C SER A 99 -1.87 18.94 18.85
N ARG A 100 -3.08 19.27 19.17
CA ARG A 100 -3.49 20.64 19.00
C ARG A 100 -3.31 21.48 20.22
N VAL A 101 -3.15 20.83 21.30
CA VAL A 101 -2.99 21.55 22.54
C VAL A 101 -1.55 21.95 22.81
#